data_af46844a93eab9f817c233c793f1a596
#
_entry.id   af46844a93eab9f817c233c793f1a596
#
_cell.length_a   1.000
_cell.length_b   1.000
_cell.length_c   1.000
_cell.angle_alpha   90.00
_cell.angle_beta   90.00
_cell.angle_gamma   90.00
#
_symmetry.space_group_name_H-M   'P 1'
#
loop_
_entity.id
_entity.type
_entity.pdbx_description
1 polymer ?
#
loop_
_entity_poly.entity_id
_entity_poly.type
_entity_poly.pdbx_seq_one_letter_code
_entity_poly.pdbx_strand_id
1 'polypeptide(L)'
;IMTEIGKVIGNNCLEADIACLYGPGNNIHRTPYGGRNFEYYSEDGFLSGMMSAYEVKAIQDKGVHVVMKHFALNDCEQDRIGLGVWLNEQAAREVYLKAFQAPVEVGNGNGVMIAYTRWGAVWSGGNYGLVTGILRNEWGCDGMVITDNVLTQYVNGPDGVLAGVSIYDAMMSFVTDTLPQYKNDPVIVTAMREACHHNLYAIANSC
;
A
#
# COMPACT_ATOMS: atom_id res chain seq x y z
N ILE A 1 -9.74 -0.09 22.16
CA ILE A 1 -9.79 1.28 21.66
C ILE A 1 -9.74 1.24 20.13
N MET A 2 -8.68 0.71 19.49
CA MET A 2 -8.56 0.74 18.00
C MET A 2 -9.73 0.04 17.30
N THR A 3 -10.21 -1.07 17.84
CA THR A 3 -11.42 -1.72 17.31
C THR A 3 -12.64 -0.80 17.33
N GLU A 4 -12.84 -0.03 18.39
CA GLU A 4 -13.99 0.90 18.45
C GLU A 4 -13.81 2.09 17.51
N ILE A 5 -12.58 2.59 17.36
CA ILE A 5 -12.26 3.62 16.36
C ILE A 5 -12.55 3.10 14.94
N GLY A 6 -12.07 1.89 14.62
CA GLY A 6 -12.31 1.27 13.32
C GLY A 6 -13.80 1.06 13.01
N LYS A 7 -14.61 0.67 14.01
CA LYS A 7 -16.08 0.57 13.85
C LYS A 7 -16.71 1.93 13.51
N VAL A 8 -16.28 3.01 14.16
CA VAL A 8 -16.77 4.36 13.88
C VAL A 8 -16.38 4.79 12.47
N ILE A 9 -15.10 4.60 12.09
CA ILE A 9 -14.62 4.93 10.75
C ILE A 9 -15.38 4.12 9.69
N GLY A 10 -15.55 2.82 9.87
CA GLY A 10 -16.31 1.97 8.95
C GLY A 10 -17.77 2.41 8.81
N ASN A 11 -18.44 2.77 9.92
CA ASN A 11 -19.80 3.31 9.85
C ASN A 11 -19.86 4.63 9.10
N ASN A 12 -18.90 5.54 9.33
CA ASN A 12 -18.82 6.82 8.61
C ASN A 12 -18.58 6.61 7.10
N CYS A 13 -17.77 5.61 6.73
CA CYS A 13 -17.58 5.25 5.33
C CYS A 13 -18.88 4.78 4.69
N LEU A 14 -19.63 3.90 5.36
CA LEU A 14 -20.92 3.42 4.86
C LEU A 14 -21.95 4.55 4.76
N GLU A 15 -22.01 5.45 5.73
CA GLU A 15 -22.90 6.61 5.70
C GLU A 15 -22.57 7.57 4.54
N ALA A 16 -21.30 7.66 4.19
CA ALA A 16 -20.80 8.48 3.08
C ALA A 16 -20.77 7.76 1.72
N ASP A 17 -21.27 6.52 1.63
CA ASP A 17 -21.23 5.68 0.43
C ASP A 17 -19.80 5.43 -0.09
N ILE A 18 -18.87 5.19 0.84
CA ILE A 18 -17.45 4.93 0.57
C ILE A 18 -17.17 3.43 0.74
N ALA A 19 -16.94 2.73 -0.36
CA ALA A 19 -16.59 1.31 -0.34
C ALA A 19 -15.09 1.03 -0.13
N CYS A 20 -14.22 2.03 -0.36
CA CYS A 20 -12.77 1.89 -0.24
C CYS A 20 -12.14 3.09 0.48
N LEU A 21 -11.44 2.83 1.59
CA LEU A 21 -10.76 3.84 2.40
C LEU A 21 -9.25 3.85 2.15
N TYR A 22 -8.67 5.00 1.78
CA TYR A 22 -7.22 5.21 1.68
C TYR A 22 -6.64 5.54 3.07
N GLY A 23 -6.41 4.52 3.84
CA GLY A 23 -5.92 4.57 5.22
C GLY A 23 -6.00 3.19 5.88
N PRO A 24 -5.49 3.05 7.11
CA PRO A 24 -4.73 4.04 7.88
C PRO A 24 -3.31 4.27 7.34
N GLY A 25 -2.65 5.32 7.85
CA GLY A 25 -1.23 5.56 7.64
C GLY A 25 -0.38 4.73 8.61
N ASN A 26 0.55 3.93 8.09
CA ASN A 26 1.31 2.96 8.88
C ASN A 26 2.82 3.24 8.94
N ASN A 27 3.31 4.32 8.31
CA ASN A 27 4.73 4.65 8.41
C ASN A 27 5.09 5.04 9.84
N ILE A 28 6.36 4.92 10.19
CA ILE A 28 6.83 5.16 11.56
C ILE A 28 7.27 6.61 11.77
N HIS A 29 7.19 7.07 13.01
CA HIS A 29 7.71 8.38 13.44
C HIS A 29 9.23 8.34 13.51
N ARG A 30 9.91 8.46 12.39
CA ARG A 30 11.36 8.43 12.29
C ARG A 30 12.04 9.68 12.83
N THR A 31 11.40 10.83 12.64
CA THR A 31 11.86 12.14 13.03
C THR A 31 10.66 13.04 13.38
N PRO A 32 10.81 13.99 14.32
CA PRO A 32 9.76 14.98 14.61
C PRO A 32 9.36 15.81 13.36
N TYR A 33 10.26 15.92 12.41
CA TYR A 33 10.08 16.70 11.17
C TYR A 33 9.59 15.86 9.98
N GLY A 34 9.03 14.67 10.24
CA GLY A 34 8.56 13.74 9.19
C GLY A 34 7.49 14.33 8.26
N GLY A 35 6.71 15.29 8.76
CA GLY A 35 5.68 16.02 8.00
C GLY A 35 4.30 15.40 8.07
N ARG A 36 4.19 14.08 8.30
CA ARG A 36 2.91 13.33 8.37
C ARG A 36 2.78 12.49 9.65
N ASN A 37 3.56 12.76 10.68
CA ASN A 37 3.47 12.04 11.95
C ASN A 37 2.07 12.11 12.58
N PHE A 38 1.30 13.15 12.28
CA PHE A 38 -0.07 13.34 12.81
C PHE A 38 -1.06 12.24 12.37
N GLU A 39 -0.79 11.54 11.26
CA GLU A 39 -1.64 10.47 10.75
C GLU A 39 -1.06 9.06 10.97
N TYR A 40 0.15 8.96 11.53
CA TYR A 40 0.82 7.71 11.82
C TYR A 40 0.74 7.38 13.32
N TYR A 41 0.88 6.10 13.69
CA TYR A 41 0.63 5.67 15.07
C TYR A 41 1.79 5.92 16.03
N SER A 42 3.03 5.50 15.65
CA SER A 42 4.15 5.45 16.57
C SER A 42 5.50 5.41 15.84
N GLU A 43 6.59 5.57 16.60
CA GLU A 43 7.95 5.26 16.18
C GLU A 43 8.25 3.75 16.27
N ASP A 44 7.47 3.00 17.03
CA ASP A 44 7.58 1.57 17.21
C ASP A 44 6.76 0.82 16.16
N GLY A 45 7.44 0.01 15.33
CA GLY A 45 6.80 -0.73 14.24
C GLY A 45 5.82 -1.80 14.74
N PHE A 46 6.08 -2.43 15.90
CA PHE A 46 5.18 -3.43 16.47
C PHE A 46 3.91 -2.78 17.01
N LEU A 47 4.05 -1.70 17.79
CA LEU A 47 2.90 -0.96 18.30
C LEU A 47 2.05 -0.40 17.16
N SER A 48 2.67 0.23 16.15
CA SER A 48 1.99 0.74 14.96
C SER A 48 1.24 -0.37 14.23
N GLY A 49 1.89 -1.51 14.01
CA GLY A 49 1.29 -2.65 13.34
C GLY A 49 0.09 -3.22 14.10
N MET A 50 0.19 -3.38 15.42
CA MET A 50 -0.92 -3.92 16.22
C MET A 50 -2.09 -2.93 16.33
N MET A 51 -1.83 -1.65 16.49
CA MET A 51 -2.89 -0.63 16.49
C MET A 51 -3.65 -0.64 15.15
N SER A 52 -2.91 -0.61 14.05
CA SER A 52 -3.46 -0.69 12.70
C SER A 52 -4.22 -1.99 12.45
N ALA A 53 -3.72 -3.14 12.90
CA ALA A 53 -4.37 -4.44 12.69
C ALA A 53 -5.80 -4.48 13.24
N TYR A 54 -6.01 -3.98 14.47
CA TYR A 54 -7.35 -3.94 15.07
C TYR A 54 -8.26 -2.89 14.43
N GLU A 55 -7.71 -1.78 13.97
CA GLU A 55 -8.47 -0.76 13.24
C GLU A 55 -8.90 -1.26 11.87
N VAL A 56 -7.96 -1.76 11.06
CA VAL A 56 -8.18 -2.33 9.73
C VAL A 56 -9.24 -3.43 9.78
N LYS A 57 -9.07 -4.39 10.70
CA LYS A 57 -10.05 -5.46 10.87
C LYS A 57 -11.45 -4.93 11.13
N ALA A 58 -11.60 -3.98 12.04
CA ALA A 58 -12.89 -3.45 12.41
C ALA A 58 -13.57 -2.63 11.29
N ILE A 59 -12.79 -1.96 10.44
CA ILE A 59 -13.29 -1.28 9.24
C ILE A 59 -13.74 -2.31 8.20
N GLN A 60 -12.91 -3.33 7.91
CA GLN A 60 -13.22 -4.38 6.94
C GLN A 60 -14.40 -5.27 7.39
N ASP A 61 -14.60 -5.50 8.68
CA ASP A 61 -15.78 -6.20 9.22
C ASP A 61 -17.10 -5.47 8.90
N LYS A 62 -17.04 -4.20 8.43
CA LYS A 62 -18.19 -3.43 7.92
C LYS A 62 -18.38 -3.54 6.40
N GLY A 63 -17.47 -4.23 5.70
CA GLY A 63 -17.48 -4.35 4.24
C GLY A 63 -16.65 -3.27 3.52
N VAL A 64 -16.08 -2.31 4.23
CA VAL A 64 -15.25 -1.25 3.62
C VAL A 64 -13.86 -1.79 3.33
N HIS A 65 -13.42 -1.74 2.07
CA HIS A 65 -12.07 -2.12 1.69
C HIS A 65 -11.06 -1.10 2.24
N VAL A 66 -9.97 -1.60 2.82
CA VAL A 66 -8.94 -0.75 3.45
C VAL A 66 -7.66 -0.79 2.63
N VAL A 67 -7.10 0.37 2.33
CA VAL A 67 -5.83 0.55 1.62
C VAL A 67 -4.83 1.23 2.54
N MET A 68 -4.04 0.43 3.25
CA MET A 68 -3.01 0.90 4.19
C MET A 68 -1.88 1.63 3.47
N LYS A 69 -1.33 2.70 4.06
CA LYS A 69 -0.37 3.57 3.37
C LYS A 69 0.74 4.07 4.28
N HIS A 70 1.89 4.45 3.70
CA HIS A 70 2.34 4.30 2.32
C HIS A 70 3.42 3.22 2.28
N PHE A 71 3.21 2.18 1.54
CA PHE A 71 4.07 0.99 1.48
C PHE A 71 5.16 1.17 0.41
N ALA A 72 6.42 1.35 0.79
CA ALA A 72 6.95 1.44 2.14
C ALA A 72 7.98 2.57 2.23
N LEU A 73 8.44 2.83 3.46
CA LEU A 73 9.57 3.74 3.73
C LEU A 73 9.25 5.23 3.52
N ASN A 74 7.99 5.66 3.63
CA ASN A 74 7.59 7.07 3.52
C ASN A 74 7.59 7.74 4.90
N ASP A 75 8.76 7.84 5.53
CA ASP A 75 8.91 8.41 6.87
C ASP A 75 9.33 9.88 6.85
N CYS A 76 9.48 10.46 5.66
CA CYS A 76 9.81 11.86 5.43
C CYS A 76 9.12 12.38 4.18
N GLU A 77 8.47 13.53 4.31
CA GLU A 77 7.75 14.16 3.20
C GLU A 77 8.63 15.06 2.33
N GLN A 78 9.77 15.51 2.85
CA GLN A 78 10.68 16.34 2.08
C GLN A 78 11.27 15.54 0.93
N ASP A 79 11.10 16.06 -0.30
CA ASP A 79 11.61 15.48 -1.54
C ASP A 79 11.22 14.00 -1.74
N ARG A 80 10.09 13.55 -1.17
CA ARG A 80 9.63 12.15 -1.16
C ARG A 80 9.52 11.52 -2.56
N ILE A 81 9.24 12.32 -3.59
CA ILE A 81 9.19 11.84 -4.97
C ILE A 81 10.62 11.56 -5.45
N GLY A 82 10.97 10.28 -5.49
CA GLY A 82 12.30 9.83 -5.90
C GLY A 82 13.34 9.74 -4.77
N LEU A 83 12.94 10.03 -3.51
CA LEU A 83 13.81 9.84 -2.34
C LEU A 83 14.25 8.38 -2.23
N GLY A 84 15.57 8.15 -2.30
CA GLY A 84 16.18 6.83 -2.08
C GLY A 84 16.43 6.59 -0.58
N VAL A 85 15.79 5.57 -0.01
CA VAL A 85 16.00 5.13 1.37
C VAL A 85 16.91 3.91 1.36
N TRP A 86 18.05 4.01 2.04
CA TRP A 86 19.07 2.95 2.08
C TRP A 86 19.07 2.29 3.45
N LEU A 87 18.75 1.01 3.46
CA LEU A 87 18.74 0.19 4.67
C LEU A 87 18.97 -1.28 4.30
N ASN A 88 19.43 -2.05 5.28
CA ASN A 88 19.52 -3.50 5.11
C ASN A 88 18.16 -4.18 5.34
N GLU A 89 18.05 -5.43 4.94
CA GLU A 89 16.80 -6.19 5.04
C GLU A 89 16.34 -6.38 6.49
N GLN A 90 17.25 -6.56 7.44
CA GLN A 90 16.92 -6.69 8.85
C GLN A 90 16.22 -5.44 9.37
N ALA A 91 16.80 -4.27 9.16
CA ALA A 91 16.19 -2.99 9.57
C ALA A 91 14.84 -2.76 8.89
N ALA A 92 14.74 -3.10 7.59
CA ALA A 92 13.48 -3.01 6.88
C ALA A 92 12.39 -3.86 7.55
N ARG A 93 12.66 -5.14 7.81
CA ARG A 93 11.69 -6.09 8.33
C ARG A 93 11.33 -5.84 9.80
N GLU A 94 12.32 -5.55 10.64
CA GLU A 94 12.12 -5.41 12.08
C GLU A 94 11.50 -4.07 12.48
N VAL A 95 11.69 -3.02 11.67
CA VAL A 95 11.27 -1.66 12.00
C VAL A 95 10.17 -1.18 11.05
N TYR A 96 10.50 -0.97 9.77
CA TYR A 96 9.63 -0.25 8.84
C TYR A 96 8.47 -1.10 8.30
N LEU A 97 8.77 -2.33 7.88
CA LEU A 97 7.77 -3.25 7.33
C LEU A 97 6.92 -3.88 8.44
N LYS A 98 7.42 -3.90 9.68
CA LYS A 98 6.69 -4.46 10.82
C LYS A 98 5.35 -3.77 11.06
N ALA A 99 5.28 -2.47 10.81
CA ALA A 99 4.05 -1.68 10.92
C ALA A 99 2.98 -2.07 9.86
N PHE A 100 3.38 -2.69 8.76
CA PHE A 100 2.47 -3.18 7.70
C PHE A 100 2.19 -4.67 7.82
N GLN A 101 3.09 -5.46 8.40
CA GLN A 101 2.95 -6.90 8.52
C GLN A 101 1.72 -7.28 9.37
N ALA A 102 1.61 -6.73 10.57
CA ALA A 102 0.53 -7.09 11.49
C ALA A 102 -0.87 -6.75 10.94
N PRO A 103 -1.14 -5.58 10.34
CA PRO A 103 -2.46 -5.34 9.76
C PRO A 103 -2.81 -6.28 8.58
N VAL A 104 -1.83 -6.81 7.84
CA VAL A 104 -2.08 -7.86 6.84
C VAL A 104 -2.35 -9.19 7.51
N GLU A 105 -1.43 -9.70 8.34
CA GLU A 105 -1.50 -11.05 8.90
C GLU A 105 -2.55 -11.20 10.02
N VAL A 106 -2.71 -10.20 10.89
CA VAL A 106 -3.64 -10.23 12.05
C VAL A 106 -4.93 -9.48 11.74
N GLY A 107 -4.83 -8.35 11.03
CA GLY A 107 -5.98 -7.52 10.64
C GLY A 107 -6.72 -8.02 9.40
N ASN A 108 -6.17 -9.00 8.69
CA ASN A 108 -6.66 -9.46 7.38
C ASN A 108 -6.77 -8.32 6.35
N GLY A 109 -5.84 -7.36 6.43
CA GLY A 109 -5.81 -6.19 5.55
C GLY A 109 -5.52 -6.58 4.10
N ASN A 110 -6.41 -6.18 3.20
CA ASN A 110 -6.41 -6.63 1.80
C ASN A 110 -6.04 -5.54 0.80
N GLY A 111 -5.41 -4.46 1.23
CA GLY A 111 -4.98 -3.41 0.31
C GLY A 111 -3.86 -2.56 0.85
N VAL A 112 -2.96 -2.14 -0.04
CA VAL A 112 -1.90 -1.19 0.30
C VAL A 112 -1.75 -0.13 -0.79
N MET A 113 -1.35 1.08 -0.37
CA MET A 113 -0.93 2.14 -1.26
C MET A 113 0.59 2.23 -1.25
N ILE A 114 1.18 2.14 -2.44
CA ILE A 114 2.64 2.23 -2.63
C ILE A 114 3.14 3.65 -2.38
N ALA A 115 4.25 3.77 -1.68
CA ALA A 115 4.91 5.04 -1.43
C ALA A 115 5.59 5.61 -2.69
N TYR A 116 5.83 6.92 -2.69
CA TYR A 116 6.65 7.60 -3.70
C TYR A 116 8.14 7.23 -3.63
N THR A 117 8.59 6.81 -2.45
CA THR A 117 9.99 6.55 -2.13
C THR A 117 10.55 5.34 -2.87
N ARG A 118 11.87 5.26 -2.87
CA ARG A 118 12.64 4.16 -3.43
C ARG A 118 13.34 3.40 -2.31
N TRP A 119 13.35 2.08 -2.40
CA TRP A 119 14.27 1.28 -1.60
C TRP A 119 15.58 1.17 -2.38
N GLY A 120 16.60 1.88 -1.91
CA GLY A 120 17.79 2.12 -2.71
C GLY A 120 17.48 2.91 -3.97
N ALA A 121 17.78 2.34 -5.13
CA ALA A 121 17.52 2.96 -6.42
C ALA A 121 16.17 2.56 -7.05
N VAL A 122 15.50 1.54 -6.52
CA VAL A 122 14.27 0.99 -7.09
C VAL A 122 13.05 1.61 -6.43
N TRP A 123 12.13 2.17 -7.21
CA TRP A 123 10.85 2.64 -6.70
C TRP A 123 10.10 1.50 -5.98
N SER A 124 9.49 1.78 -4.84
CA SER A 124 8.80 0.78 -4.01
C SER A 124 7.79 -0.06 -4.80
N GLY A 125 7.04 0.56 -5.71
CA GLY A 125 6.07 -0.14 -6.56
C GLY A 125 6.67 -0.94 -7.73
N GLY A 126 7.92 -0.68 -8.11
CA GLY A 126 8.68 -1.48 -9.08
C GLY A 126 9.54 -2.56 -8.43
N ASN A 127 9.49 -2.69 -7.11
CA ASN A 127 10.28 -3.66 -6.36
C ASN A 127 9.52 -4.97 -6.20
N TYR A 128 9.77 -5.93 -7.08
CA TYR A 128 9.15 -7.27 -7.05
C TYR A 128 9.35 -7.98 -5.71
N GLY A 129 10.56 -7.90 -5.12
CA GLY A 129 10.84 -8.51 -3.82
C GLY A 129 10.00 -7.94 -2.69
N LEU A 130 9.68 -6.64 -2.74
CA LEU A 130 8.84 -5.97 -1.76
C LEU A 130 7.35 -6.30 -2.00
N VAL A 131 6.84 -6.07 -3.21
CA VAL A 131 5.39 -6.16 -3.49
C VAL A 131 4.95 -7.61 -3.64
N THR A 132 5.59 -8.39 -4.50
CA THR A 132 5.21 -9.79 -4.69
C THR A 132 5.87 -10.69 -3.64
N GLY A 133 7.18 -10.54 -3.40
CA GLY A 133 7.90 -11.40 -2.47
C GLY A 133 7.37 -11.28 -1.04
N ILE A 134 7.44 -10.12 -0.46
CA ILE A 134 7.08 -9.90 0.96
C ILE A 134 5.58 -9.76 1.12
N LEU A 135 4.96 -8.77 0.48
CA LEU A 135 3.56 -8.43 0.75
C LEU A 135 2.61 -9.56 0.35
N ARG A 136 2.75 -10.12 -0.87
CA ARG A 136 1.84 -11.14 -1.36
C ARG A 136 2.22 -12.55 -0.89
N ASN A 137 3.46 -12.98 -1.17
CA ASN A 137 3.83 -14.38 -0.94
C ASN A 137 4.13 -14.70 0.52
N GLU A 138 4.80 -13.81 1.26
CA GLU A 138 5.11 -14.06 2.67
C GLU A 138 3.92 -13.72 3.58
N TRP A 139 3.25 -12.57 3.39
CA TRP A 139 2.19 -12.11 4.27
C TRP A 139 0.78 -12.48 3.80
N GLY A 140 0.61 -12.90 2.56
CA GLY A 140 -0.68 -13.37 2.02
C GLY A 140 -1.66 -12.26 1.65
N CYS A 141 -1.20 -11.09 1.24
CA CYS A 141 -2.07 -10.01 0.79
C CYS A 141 -2.55 -10.26 -0.66
N ASP A 142 -3.78 -10.74 -0.81
CA ASP A 142 -4.38 -11.04 -2.11
C ASP A 142 -5.13 -9.87 -2.77
N GLY A 143 -5.28 -8.77 -2.05
CA GLY A 143 -6.09 -7.65 -2.52
C GLY A 143 -5.35 -6.61 -3.34
N MET A 144 -5.91 -5.41 -3.33
CA MET A 144 -5.49 -4.28 -4.15
C MET A 144 -4.12 -3.73 -3.74
N VAL A 145 -3.26 -3.51 -4.73
CA VAL A 145 -2.05 -2.70 -4.57
C VAL A 145 -2.14 -1.51 -5.52
N ILE A 146 -2.36 -0.32 -4.95
CA ILE A 146 -2.53 0.93 -5.69
C ILE A 146 -1.31 1.82 -5.51
N THR A 147 -0.99 2.65 -6.51
CA THR A 147 0.03 3.69 -6.34
C THR A 147 -0.49 4.80 -5.44
N ASP A 148 0.40 5.57 -4.81
CA ASP A 148 0.06 6.94 -4.42
C ASP A 148 -0.22 7.77 -5.67
N ASN A 149 -0.77 8.96 -5.52
CA ASN A 149 -1.26 9.76 -6.63
C ASN A 149 -0.15 10.08 -7.65
N VAL A 150 -0.35 9.67 -8.90
CA VAL A 150 0.63 9.85 -9.97
C VAL A 150 0.46 11.23 -10.61
N LEU A 151 1.07 12.23 -9.97
CA LEU A 151 1.07 13.62 -10.43
C LEU A 151 2.25 13.94 -11.37
N THR A 152 3.32 13.14 -11.30
CA THR A 152 4.54 13.33 -12.09
C THR A 152 5.06 11.99 -12.59
N GLN A 153 6.00 12.02 -13.52
CA GLN A 153 6.56 10.82 -14.16
C GLN A 153 7.61 10.11 -13.26
N TYR A 154 7.21 9.65 -12.08
CA TYR A 154 8.07 8.87 -11.18
C TYR A 154 7.85 7.36 -11.28
N VAL A 155 6.78 6.94 -11.94
CA VAL A 155 6.32 5.55 -12.05
C VAL A 155 6.67 4.98 -13.42
N ASN A 156 7.19 3.77 -13.46
CA ASN A 156 7.26 2.96 -14.66
C ASN A 156 6.10 1.95 -14.62
N GLY A 157 5.13 2.08 -15.54
CA GLY A 157 3.94 1.23 -15.58
C GLY A 157 4.26 -0.27 -15.75
N PRO A 158 5.08 -0.68 -16.73
CA PRO A 158 5.52 -2.06 -16.88
C PRO A 158 6.22 -2.63 -15.64
N ASP A 159 7.15 -1.90 -15.03
CA ASP A 159 7.85 -2.36 -13.84
C ASP A 159 6.89 -2.54 -12.65
N GLY A 160 5.94 -1.61 -12.49
CA GLY A 160 4.95 -1.69 -11.43
C GLY A 160 4.03 -2.90 -11.58
N VAL A 161 3.47 -3.14 -12.76
CA VAL A 161 2.58 -4.29 -12.97
C VAL A 161 3.32 -5.62 -12.84
N LEU A 162 4.57 -5.68 -13.29
CA LEU A 162 5.43 -6.86 -13.11
C LEU A 162 5.79 -7.10 -11.63
N ALA A 163 5.91 -6.03 -10.84
CA ALA A 163 6.14 -6.13 -9.41
C ALA A 163 4.88 -6.49 -8.60
N GLY A 164 3.69 -6.37 -9.16
CA GLY A 164 2.43 -6.72 -8.52
C GLY A 164 1.52 -5.54 -8.16
N VAL A 165 1.81 -4.33 -8.65
CA VAL A 165 0.89 -3.18 -8.58
C VAL A 165 -0.33 -3.46 -9.46
N SER A 166 -1.52 -3.23 -8.93
CA SER A 166 -2.77 -3.58 -9.59
C SER A 166 -3.59 -2.37 -10.06
N ILE A 167 -3.38 -1.20 -9.46
CA ILE A 167 -4.03 0.07 -9.85
C ILE A 167 -3.02 1.20 -9.83
N TYR A 168 -3.12 2.06 -10.82
CA TYR A 168 -2.41 3.33 -10.87
C TYR A 168 -3.39 4.46 -10.60
N ASP A 169 -3.26 5.14 -9.46
CA ASP A 169 -4.03 6.35 -9.12
C ASP A 169 -3.45 7.54 -9.92
N ALA A 170 -3.70 7.52 -11.22
CA ALA A 170 -3.10 8.42 -12.18
C ALA A 170 -4.11 9.49 -12.63
N MET A 171 -3.84 10.73 -12.26
CA MET A 171 -4.55 11.88 -12.81
C MET A 171 -4.08 12.22 -14.25
N MET A 172 -2.97 11.65 -14.68
CA MET A 172 -2.36 11.88 -15.99
C MET A 172 -2.15 10.55 -16.72
N SER A 173 -2.44 10.53 -18.01
CA SER A 173 -2.49 9.32 -18.85
C SER A 173 -1.13 8.66 -19.14
N PHE A 174 -0.01 9.35 -18.92
CA PHE A 174 1.31 8.89 -19.36
C PHE A 174 1.72 7.50 -18.78
N VAL A 175 1.18 7.08 -17.66
CA VAL A 175 1.43 5.73 -17.10
C VAL A 175 0.60 4.69 -17.81
N THR A 176 -0.70 4.96 -17.96
CA THR A 176 -1.65 4.05 -18.58
C THR A 176 -1.44 3.92 -20.09
N ASP A 177 -0.97 4.97 -20.74
CA ASP A 177 -0.73 5.00 -22.19
C ASP A 177 0.47 4.14 -22.62
N THR A 178 1.35 3.77 -21.68
CA THR A 178 2.49 2.91 -21.98
C THR A 178 2.12 1.42 -21.99
N LEU A 179 1.19 0.98 -21.16
CA LEU A 179 0.82 -0.44 -21.03
C LEU A 179 0.24 -1.05 -22.32
N PRO A 180 -0.61 -0.36 -23.12
CA PRO A 180 -1.12 -0.90 -24.38
C PRO A 180 -0.04 -1.29 -25.40
N GLN A 181 1.15 -0.71 -25.31
CA GLN A 181 2.28 -1.06 -26.19
C GLN A 181 2.75 -2.51 -25.96
N TYR A 182 2.50 -3.06 -24.77
CA TYR A 182 2.89 -4.41 -24.38
C TYR A 182 1.77 -5.45 -24.54
N LYS A 183 0.70 -5.16 -25.27
CA LYS A 183 -0.46 -6.05 -25.45
C LYS A 183 -0.12 -7.43 -26.04
N ASN A 184 1.03 -7.56 -26.71
CA ASN A 184 1.52 -8.81 -27.30
C ASN A 184 2.68 -9.42 -26.47
N ASP A 185 3.09 -8.82 -25.37
CA ASP A 185 4.08 -9.37 -24.44
C ASP A 185 3.39 -10.32 -23.46
N PRO A 186 3.64 -11.64 -23.54
CA PRO A 186 2.94 -12.62 -22.73
C PRO A 186 3.22 -12.46 -21.22
N VAL A 187 4.39 -11.93 -20.85
CA VAL A 187 4.78 -11.74 -19.44
C VAL A 187 3.99 -10.57 -18.84
N ILE A 188 3.96 -9.44 -19.53
CA ILE A 188 3.20 -8.26 -19.10
C ILE A 188 1.69 -8.53 -19.11
N VAL A 189 1.19 -9.22 -20.16
CA VAL A 189 -0.24 -9.59 -20.22
C VAL A 189 -0.64 -10.51 -19.07
N THR A 190 0.22 -11.46 -18.70
CA THR A 190 -0.04 -12.30 -17.52
C THR A 190 -0.07 -11.48 -16.24
N ALA A 191 0.91 -10.61 -16.04
CA ALA A 191 0.93 -9.72 -14.87
C ALA A 191 -0.30 -8.78 -14.81
N MET A 192 -0.76 -8.25 -15.96
CA MET A 192 -2.01 -7.47 -16.01
C MET A 192 -3.26 -8.29 -15.65
N ARG A 193 -3.31 -9.58 -16.01
CA ARG A 193 -4.40 -10.46 -15.58
C ARG A 193 -4.40 -10.69 -14.10
N GLU A 194 -3.24 -10.93 -13.50
CA GLU A 194 -3.11 -11.04 -12.04
C GLU A 194 -3.51 -9.73 -11.35
N ALA A 195 -3.11 -8.59 -11.89
CA ALA A 195 -3.54 -7.28 -11.39
C ALA A 195 -5.07 -7.13 -11.39
N CYS A 196 -5.73 -7.53 -12.49
CA CYS A 196 -7.20 -7.55 -12.57
C CYS A 196 -7.82 -8.51 -11.55
N HIS A 197 -7.22 -9.70 -11.35
CA HIS A 197 -7.68 -10.67 -10.34
C HIS A 197 -7.66 -10.05 -8.93
N HIS A 198 -6.57 -9.42 -8.53
CA HIS A 198 -6.45 -8.77 -7.23
C HIS A 198 -7.46 -7.64 -7.04
N ASN A 199 -7.74 -6.87 -8.09
CA ASN A 199 -8.76 -5.81 -8.04
C ASN A 199 -10.17 -6.39 -7.92
N LEU A 200 -10.49 -7.43 -8.68
CA LEU A 200 -11.79 -8.12 -8.60
C LEU A 200 -11.98 -8.78 -7.22
N TYR A 201 -10.91 -9.35 -6.67
CA TYR A 201 -10.94 -9.90 -5.31
C TYR A 201 -11.27 -8.81 -4.28
N ALA A 202 -10.61 -7.64 -4.36
CA ALA A 202 -10.89 -6.53 -3.47
C ALA A 202 -12.36 -6.05 -3.59
N ILE A 203 -12.87 -5.90 -4.82
CA ILE A 203 -14.26 -5.51 -5.07
C ILE A 203 -15.25 -6.57 -4.54
N ALA A 204 -14.98 -7.85 -4.77
CA ALA A 204 -15.88 -8.93 -4.33
C ALA A 204 -15.94 -9.08 -2.80
N ASN A 205 -14.96 -8.54 -2.07
CA ASN A 205 -14.88 -8.57 -0.60
C ASN A 205 -15.18 -7.20 0.04
N SER A 206 -15.68 -6.23 -0.73
CA SER A 206 -16.17 -4.94 -0.24
C SER A 206 -17.69 -4.81 -0.35
N CYS A 207 -18.26 -3.81 0.35
CA CYS A 207 -19.71 -3.51 0.28
C CYS A 207 -20.10 -2.81 -1.03
#